data_14cdd14f5409d44568535bc78a01930f
#
_entry.id   14cdd14f5409d44568535bc78a01930f
#
_cell.length_a   1.000
_cell.length_b   1.000
_cell.length_c   1.000
_cell.angle_alpha   90.00
_cell.angle_beta   90.00
_cell.angle_gamma   90.00
#
_symmetry.space_group_name_H-M   'P 1'
#
loop_
_entity.id
_entity.type
_entity.pdbx_description
1 polymer ?
#
loop_
_entity_poly.entity_id
_entity_poly.type
_entity_poly.pdbx_seq_one_letter_code
_entity_poly.pdbx_strand_id
1 'polypeptide(L)'
;MTHRFNHISFLTDYGTRDEFVGIVKCVVADIAPHVQVIDITHDIPAFDVRAGALALARAVAYVPKGVVLAVVDPGVGTARRSIAVSVSG
;
A
#
# COMPACT_ATOMS: atom_id res chain seq x y z
N MET A 1 14.88 -3.09 20.74
CA MET A 1 15.20 -2.22 19.60
C MET A 1 13.95 -1.45 19.18
N THR A 2 14.09 -0.15 18.93
CA THR A 2 12.98 0.70 18.54
C THR A 2 12.90 0.75 17.01
N HIS A 3 11.74 0.45 16.45
CA HIS A 3 11.49 0.55 15.03
C HIS A 3 10.91 1.93 14.71
N ARG A 4 11.34 2.50 13.56
CA ARG A 4 10.90 3.83 13.15
C ARG A 4 9.42 3.84 12.77
N PHE A 5 8.94 2.80 12.09
CA PHE A 5 7.56 2.69 11.64
C PHE A 5 6.99 1.34 12.03
N ASN A 6 5.74 1.34 12.51
CA ASN A 6 5.05 0.14 12.98
C ASN A 6 3.79 -0.18 12.17
N HIS A 7 3.45 0.64 11.19
CA HIS A 7 2.24 0.47 10.41
C HIS A 7 2.51 0.63 8.92
N ILE A 8 1.88 -0.20 8.13
CA ILE A 8 1.77 -0.04 6.67
C ILE A 8 0.28 0.07 6.35
N SER A 9 -0.12 1.20 5.77
CA SER A 9 -1.47 1.39 5.24
C SER A 9 -1.43 1.02 3.76
N PHE A 10 -2.24 0.04 3.34
CA PHE A 10 -2.09 -0.66 2.07
C PHE A 10 -3.32 -0.45 1.20
N LEU A 11 -3.10 0.08 -0.01
CA LEU A 11 -4.14 0.37 -0.99
C LEU A 11 -3.68 -0.15 -2.35
N THR A 12 -4.52 -0.91 -3.03
CA THR A 12 -4.16 -1.48 -4.33
C THR A 12 -5.36 -1.60 -5.26
N ASP A 13 -5.05 -1.98 -6.51
CA ASP A 13 -6.02 -2.43 -7.52
C ASP A 13 -5.99 -3.94 -7.72
N TYR A 14 -5.44 -4.69 -6.77
CA TYR A 14 -5.28 -6.15 -6.90
C TYR A 14 -6.60 -6.91 -6.84
N GLY A 15 -7.61 -6.34 -6.19
CA GLY A 15 -8.83 -7.05 -5.87
C GLY A 15 -8.65 -7.99 -4.68
N THR A 16 -9.74 -8.63 -4.29
CA THR A 16 -9.76 -9.55 -3.14
C THR A 16 -10.24 -10.95 -3.52
N ARG A 17 -10.35 -11.23 -4.82
CA ARG A 17 -10.85 -12.51 -5.30
C ARG A 17 -9.87 -13.65 -5.15
N ASP A 18 -8.59 -13.34 -5.23
CA ASP A 18 -7.52 -14.34 -5.13
C ASP A 18 -6.67 -14.11 -3.89
N GLU A 19 -5.60 -14.85 -3.80
CA GLU A 19 -4.71 -14.87 -2.63
C GLU A 19 -3.61 -13.81 -2.66
N PHE A 20 -3.55 -12.94 -3.67
CA PHE A 20 -2.36 -12.11 -3.87
C PHE A 20 -2.13 -11.12 -2.74
N VAL A 21 -3.17 -10.45 -2.26
CA VAL A 21 -3.05 -9.54 -1.11
C VAL A 21 -2.53 -10.31 0.12
N GLY A 22 -3.07 -11.51 0.36
CA GLY A 22 -2.61 -12.35 1.46
C GLY A 22 -1.15 -12.73 1.34
N ILE A 23 -0.69 -13.06 0.13
CA ILE A 23 0.73 -13.38 -0.12
C ILE A 23 1.61 -12.18 0.20
N VAL A 24 1.22 -10.97 -0.24
CA VAL A 24 1.99 -9.75 0.07
C VAL A 24 2.08 -9.53 1.58
N LYS A 25 0.98 -9.74 2.29
CA LYS A 25 0.96 -9.59 3.75
C LYS A 25 1.84 -10.64 4.44
N CYS A 26 1.89 -11.85 3.91
CA CYS A 26 2.81 -12.89 4.42
C CYS A 26 4.27 -12.49 4.22
N VAL A 27 4.60 -11.93 3.07
CA VAL A 27 5.97 -11.43 2.80
C VAL A 27 6.33 -10.31 3.78
N VAL A 28 5.42 -9.37 4.00
CA VAL A 28 5.63 -8.29 4.98
C VAL A 28 5.84 -8.86 6.38
N ALA A 29 5.03 -9.83 6.79
CA ALA A 29 5.14 -10.45 8.11
C ALA A 29 6.49 -11.15 8.30
N ASP A 30 7.02 -11.76 7.24
CA ASP A 30 8.31 -12.43 7.29
C ASP A 30 9.48 -11.43 7.42
N ILE A 31 9.42 -10.33 6.68
CA ILE A 31 10.49 -9.33 6.65
C ILE A 31 10.40 -8.38 7.87
N ALA A 32 9.20 -7.98 8.23
CA ALA A 32 8.94 -6.97 9.25
C ALA A 32 7.83 -7.43 10.21
N PRO A 33 8.09 -8.42 11.07
CA PRO A 33 7.06 -9.00 11.93
C PRO A 33 6.47 -8.02 12.95
N HIS A 34 7.15 -6.90 13.20
CA HIS A 34 6.66 -5.86 14.11
C HIS A 34 5.62 -4.95 13.47
N VAL A 35 5.43 -5.02 12.15
CA VAL A 35 4.56 -4.11 11.41
C VAL A 35 3.13 -4.65 11.37
N GLN A 36 2.18 -3.79 11.66
CA GLN A 36 0.75 -4.05 11.42
C GLN A 36 0.38 -3.52 10.04
N VAL A 37 -0.21 -4.36 9.21
CA VAL A 37 -0.74 -3.96 7.90
C VAL A 37 -2.21 -3.60 8.05
N ILE A 38 -2.56 -2.40 7.63
CA ILE A 38 -3.93 -1.91 7.62
C ILE A 38 -4.36 -1.80 6.16
N ASP A 39 -5.37 -2.57 5.78
CA ASP A 39 -5.90 -2.50 4.42
C ASP A 39 -6.81 -1.29 4.28
N ILE A 40 -6.46 -0.35 3.40
CA ILE A 40 -7.35 0.76 3.06
C ILE A 40 -8.42 0.24 2.10
N THR A 41 -8.00 -0.26 0.96
CA THR A 41 -8.85 -0.96 -0.01
C THR A 41 -7.97 -1.67 -1.03
N HIS A 42 -8.50 -2.73 -1.63
CA HIS A 42 -7.88 -3.42 -2.76
C HIS A 42 -8.80 -3.44 -3.99
N ASP A 43 -9.88 -2.67 -3.92
CA ASP A 43 -10.92 -2.64 -4.96
C ASP A 43 -10.85 -1.38 -5.83
N ILE A 44 -9.69 -0.74 -5.90
CA ILE A 44 -9.47 0.28 -6.92
C ILE A 44 -9.62 -0.38 -8.29
N PRO A 45 -10.37 0.21 -9.23
CA PRO A 45 -10.46 -0.36 -10.57
C PRO A 45 -9.08 -0.55 -11.18
N ALA A 46 -8.87 -1.67 -11.86
CA ALA A 46 -7.57 -2.03 -12.40
C ALA A 46 -6.97 -0.89 -13.22
N PHE A 47 -5.73 -0.54 -12.89
CA PHE A 47 -4.93 0.49 -13.58
C PHE A 47 -5.47 1.92 -13.46
N ASP A 48 -6.48 2.15 -12.64
CA ASP A 48 -7.08 3.48 -12.48
C ASP A 48 -6.34 4.28 -11.40
N VAL A 49 -5.27 4.93 -11.81
CA VAL A 49 -4.42 5.75 -10.92
C VAL A 49 -5.22 6.88 -10.28
N ARG A 50 -6.13 7.50 -11.06
CA ARG A 50 -6.94 8.60 -10.53
C ARG A 50 -7.87 8.15 -9.41
N ALA A 51 -8.56 7.02 -9.58
CA ALA A 51 -9.41 6.48 -8.54
C ALA A 51 -8.60 6.13 -7.29
N GLY A 52 -7.41 5.56 -7.47
CA GLY A 52 -6.50 5.25 -6.38
C GLY A 52 -6.07 6.51 -5.62
N ALA A 53 -5.67 7.55 -6.35
CA ALA A 53 -5.26 8.81 -5.75
C ALA A 53 -6.40 9.48 -4.96
N LEU A 54 -7.62 9.43 -5.48
CA LEU A 54 -8.78 10.00 -4.80
C LEU A 54 -9.13 9.22 -3.53
N ALA A 55 -9.08 7.90 -3.59
CA ALA A 55 -9.29 7.06 -2.41
C ALA A 55 -8.24 7.32 -1.33
N LEU A 56 -6.98 7.44 -1.74
CA LEU A 56 -5.89 7.75 -0.83
C LEU A 56 -6.08 9.13 -0.19
N ALA A 57 -6.45 10.12 -0.97
CA ALA A 57 -6.70 11.47 -0.46
C ALA A 57 -7.81 11.49 0.60
N ARG A 58 -8.84 10.66 0.44
CA ARG A 58 -9.90 10.55 1.43
C ARG A 58 -9.45 9.83 2.71
N ALA A 59 -8.55 8.87 2.57
CA ALA A 59 -8.13 8.01 3.67
C ALA A 59 -6.97 8.59 4.48
N VAL A 60 -6.12 9.40 3.87
CA VAL A 60 -4.83 9.79 4.45
C VAL A 60 -4.96 10.53 5.78
N ALA A 61 -6.06 11.25 6.00
CA ALA A 61 -6.29 11.96 7.26
C ALA A 61 -6.54 11.02 8.45
N TYR A 62 -6.83 9.74 8.19
CA TYR A 62 -7.21 8.77 9.20
C TYR A 62 -6.16 7.69 9.42
N VAL A 63 -5.22 7.51 8.50
CA VAL A 63 -4.21 6.47 8.64
C VAL A 63 -3.22 6.84 9.73
N PRO A 64 -2.69 5.86 10.47
CA PRO A 64 -1.68 6.14 11.50
C PRO A 64 -0.35 6.55 10.85
N LYS A 65 0.48 7.18 11.64
CA LYS A 65 1.84 7.49 11.20
C LYS A 65 2.56 6.21 10.83
N GLY A 66 3.19 6.20 9.68
CA GLY A 66 3.89 5.03 9.17
C GLY A 66 4.11 5.10 7.67
N VAL A 67 4.17 3.94 7.05
CA VAL A 67 4.35 3.80 5.61
C VAL A 67 2.98 3.68 4.97
N VAL A 68 2.76 4.42 3.88
CA VAL A 68 1.61 4.22 3.00
C VAL A 68 2.11 3.53 1.74
N LEU A 69 1.61 2.33 1.50
CA LEU A 69 1.95 1.53 0.32
C LEU A 69 0.73 1.52 -0.60
N ALA A 70 0.80 2.32 -1.66
CA ALA A 70 -0.26 2.44 -2.64
C ALA A 70 0.23 1.91 -3.98
N VAL A 71 -0.44 0.89 -4.51
CA VAL A 71 -0.03 0.23 -5.74
C VAL A 71 -1.22 0.18 -6.70
N VAL A 72 -1.21 1.09 -7.67
CA VAL A 72 -2.11 1.08 -8.80
C VAL A 72 -1.23 1.25 -10.04
N ASP A 73 -1.01 0.17 -10.79
CA ASP A 73 0.13 0.07 -11.66
C ASP A 73 -0.24 -0.24 -13.12
N PRO A 74 -0.56 0.80 -13.91
CA PRO A 74 -0.82 0.62 -15.32
C PRO A 74 0.42 0.24 -16.13
N GLY A 75 1.62 0.44 -15.56
CA GLY A 75 2.89 0.14 -16.21
C GLY A 75 3.51 -1.18 -15.76
N VAL A 76 2.75 -2.08 -15.13
CA VAL A 76 3.28 -3.36 -14.66
C VAL A 76 3.90 -4.14 -15.82
N GLY A 77 5.10 -4.65 -15.61
CA GLY A 77 5.84 -5.38 -16.63
C GLY A 77 6.64 -4.49 -17.59
N THR A 78 6.57 -3.17 -17.48
CA THR A 78 7.34 -2.24 -18.31
C THR A 78 8.55 -1.70 -17.55
N ALA A 79 9.49 -1.11 -18.29
CA ALA A 79 10.64 -0.43 -17.69
C ALA A 79 10.18 0.84 -16.99
N ARG A 80 10.46 0.93 -15.70
CA ARG A 80 10.10 2.10 -14.88
C ARG A 80 10.97 2.13 -13.64
N ARG A 81 10.95 3.27 -12.95
CA ARG A 81 11.68 3.43 -11.69
C ARG A 81 10.75 3.24 -10.50
N SER A 82 11.29 2.63 -9.46
CA SER A 82 10.64 2.63 -8.14
C SER A 82 11.14 3.82 -7.34
N ILE A 83 10.24 4.54 -6.71
CA ILE A 83 10.58 5.69 -5.88
C ILE A 83 9.90 5.59 -4.53
N ALA A 84 10.49 6.22 -3.53
CA ALA A 84 9.88 6.43 -2.22
C ALA A 84 9.86 7.93 -1.95
N VAL A 85 8.75 8.41 -1.40
CA VAL A 85 8.58 9.83 -1.09
C VAL A 85 8.33 9.97 0.40
N SER A 86 9.07 10.87 1.05
CA SER A 86 8.87 11.21 2.45
C SER A 86 8.07 12.50 2.53
N VAL A 87 7.04 12.47 3.35
CA VAL A 87 6.15 13.62 3.56
C VAL A 87 6.09 13.91 5.06
N SER A 88 6.26 15.18 5.41
CA SER A 88 6.16 15.65 6.78
C SER A 88 4.82 16.34 7.01
N GLY A 89 4.25 16.12 8.17
CA GLY A 89 3.03 16.80 8.55
C GLY A 89 1.85 15.93 8.87
#